data_167d6a21fe202cefc58ef29d55197fda
#
_entry.id   167d6a21fe202cefc58ef29d55197fda
#
_cell.length_a   1.000
_cell.length_b   1.000
_cell.length_c   1.000
_cell.angle_alpha   90.00
_cell.angle_beta   90.00
_cell.angle_gamma   90.00
#
_symmetry.space_group_name_H-M   'P 1'
#
loop_
_entity.id
_entity.type
_entity.pdbx_description
1 polymer ?
#
loop_
_entity_poly.entity_id
_entity_poly.type
_entity_poly.pdbx_seq_one_letter_code
_entity_poly.pdbx_strand_id
1 'polypeptide(L)'
;VGSEMCIRDSTDTKYPGIPELNLNTISSEPFMVGDIPVTPVSVWHLKMPVLGFRFGNFTYITDANRIDDKELERIRGSEVLVLNALRKQKHISHFTLEEAIEVVQELKIPTAYFTHMSHQIGLHAEIEAELPDNIHLAYDGLELDFK
;
A
#
# COMPACT_ATOMS: atom_id res chain seq x y z
N VAL A 1 6.67 10.29 -14.02
CA VAL A 1 6.77 10.95 -15.36
C VAL A 1 7.27 9.97 -16.41
N GLY A 2 8.32 9.17 -16.15
CA GLY A 2 8.85 8.22 -17.14
C GLY A 2 7.91 7.04 -17.45
N SER A 3 7.22 6.49 -16.46
CA SER A 3 6.33 5.32 -16.64
C SER A 3 5.07 5.64 -17.47
N GLU A 4 4.47 6.80 -17.27
CA GLU A 4 3.28 7.20 -18.03
C GLU A 4 3.60 7.45 -19.52
N MET A 5 4.77 8.00 -19.80
CA MET A 5 5.23 8.22 -21.19
C MET A 5 5.50 6.89 -21.89
N CYS A 6 6.13 5.92 -21.22
CA CYS A 6 6.33 4.58 -21.78
C CYS A 6 5.02 3.83 -22.05
N ILE A 7 4.02 3.96 -21.17
CA ILE A 7 2.70 3.34 -21.36
C ILE A 7 1.99 3.97 -22.56
N ARG A 8 1.98 5.29 -22.68
CA ARG A 8 1.36 6.00 -23.80
C ARG A 8 2.01 5.62 -25.13
N ASP A 9 3.34 5.65 -25.21
CA ASP A 9 4.09 5.32 -26.43
C ASP A 9 3.87 3.86 -26.86
N SER A 10 3.75 2.92 -25.90
CA SER A 10 3.52 1.51 -26.21
C SER A 10 2.09 1.22 -26.71
N THR A 11 1.12 2.08 -26.41
CA THR A 11 -0.28 1.90 -26.85
C THR A 11 -0.60 2.60 -28.17
N ASP A 12 0.02 3.77 -28.43
CA ASP A 12 -0.38 4.64 -29.51
C ASP A 12 0.53 4.59 -30.74
N THR A 13 1.79 4.16 -30.60
CA THR A 13 2.75 4.20 -31.72
C THR A 13 3.71 3.01 -31.68
N LYS A 14 3.63 2.12 -32.66
CA LYS A 14 4.64 1.05 -32.83
C LYS A 14 5.91 1.64 -33.43
N TYR A 15 6.88 1.93 -32.59
CA TYR A 15 8.22 2.36 -32.97
C TYR A 15 9.26 1.31 -32.52
N PRO A 16 10.25 0.96 -33.36
CA PRO A 16 11.29 0.00 -32.97
C PRO A 16 12.06 0.46 -31.74
N GLY A 17 12.11 -0.41 -30.71
CA GLY A 17 12.82 -0.13 -29.44
C GLY A 17 11.94 0.40 -28.32
N ILE A 18 10.64 0.57 -28.51
CA ILE A 18 9.68 0.86 -27.44
C ILE A 18 9.29 -0.46 -26.75
N PRO A 19 9.24 -0.52 -25.40
CA PRO A 19 8.75 -1.69 -24.68
C PRO A 19 7.32 -2.02 -25.07
N GLU A 20 7.06 -3.27 -25.40
CA GLU A 20 5.70 -3.75 -25.67
C GLU A 20 5.02 -4.07 -24.34
N LEU A 21 3.92 -3.37 -24.03
CA LEU A 21 3.14 -3.56 -22.81
C LEU A 21 1.77 -4.12 -23.13
N ASN A 22 1.43 -5.24 -22.52
CA ASN A 22 0.09 -5.80 -22.54
C ASN A 22 -0.67 -5.33 -21.30
N LEU A 23 -1.69 -4.48 -21.49
CA LEU A 23 -2.52 -3.96 -20.42
C LEU A 23 -3.67 -4.94 -20.15
N ASN A 24 -3.71 -5.48 -18.92
CA ASN A 24 -4.81 -6.31 -18.46
C ASN A 24 -5.64 -5.52 -17.46
N THR A 25 -6.91 -5.28 -17.78
CA THR A 25 -7.84 -4.61 -16.86
C THR A 25 -8.21 -5.56 -15.74
N ILE A 26 -8.03 -5.13 -14.50
CA ILE A 26 -8.48 -5.84 -13.30
C ILE A 26 -9.77 -5.22 -12.77
N SER A 27 -10.60 -6.03 -12.12
CA SER A 27 -11.80 -5.60 -11.39
C SER A 27 -11.55 -5.62 -9.88
N SER A 28 -12.60 -5.47 -9.09
CA SER A 28 -12.55 -5.69 -7.63
C SER A 28 -12.46 -7.18 -7.23
N GLU A 29 -12.60 -8.10 -8.19
CA GLU A 29 -12.52 -9.53 -7.93
C GLU A 29 -11.08 -10.01 -7.84
N PRO A 30 -10.81 -11.04 -7.00
CA PRO A 30 -9.49 -11.67 -6.93
C PRO A 30 -9.06 -12.22 -8.30
N PHE A 31 -7.77 -12.14 -8.57
CA PHE A 31 -7.15 -12.68 -9.79
C PHE A 31 -5.82 -13.38 -9.48
N MET A 32 -5.27 -14.07 -10.46
CA MET A 32 -4.02 -14.81 -10.29
C MET A 32 -2.86 -14.11 -11.00
N VAL A 33 -1.70 -14.05 -10.33
CA VAL A 33 -0.41 -13.68 -10.92
C VAL A 33 0.50 -14.90 -10.80
N GLY A 34 0.64 -15.66 -11.88
CA GLY A 34 1.19 -17.02 -11.80
C GLY A 34 0.34 -17.88 -10.85
N ASP A 35 0.95 -18.43 -9.81
CA ASP A 35 0.27 -19.24 -8.79
C ASP A 35 -0.13 -18.44 -7.55
N ILE A 36 0.05 -17.11 -7.56
CA ILE A 36 -0.23 -16.24 -6.43
C ILE A 36 -1.63 -15.63 -6.57
N PRO A 37 -2.56 -15.92 -5.64
CA PRO A 37 -3.84 -15.23 -5.60
C PRO A 37 -3.66 -13.79 -5.10
N VAL A 38 -4.23 -12.84 -5.82
CA VAL A 38 -4.18 -11.42 -5.52
C VAL A 38 -5.59 -10.88 -5.35
N THR A 39 -5.86 -10.28 -4.21
CA THR A 39 -7.14 -9.64 -3.92
C THR A 39 -6.96 -8.12 -3.94
N PRO A 40 -7.59 -7.39 -4.86
CA PRO A 40 -7.59 -5.94 -4.85
C PRO A 40 -8.35 -5.40 -3.64
N VAL A 41 -7.81 -4.35 -3.01
CA VAL A 41 -8.43 -3.61 -1.92
C VAL A 41 -8.59 -2.16 -2.37
N SER A 42 -9.83 -1.71 -2.52
CA SER A 42 -10.10 -0.34 -2.97
C SER A 42 -9.98 0.62 -1.80
N VAL A 43 -9.12 1.62 -1.93
CA VAL A 43 -8.90 2.65 -0.92
C VAL A 43 -8.96 4.04 -1.55
N TRP A 44 -8.92 5.08 -0.74
CA TRP A 44 -9.07 6.44 -1.21
C TRP A 44 -7.82 7.27 -0.98
N HIS A 45 -7.37 7.93 -2.03
CA HIS A 45 -6.40 9.02 -1.97
C HIS A 45 -7.14 10.34 -2.21
N LEU A 46 -7.53 11.03 -1.15
CA LEU A 46 -8.45 12.16 -1.17
C LEU A 46 -9.82 11.76 -1.76
N LYS A 47 -10.08 12.05 -3.04
CA LYS A 47 -11.31 11.70 -3.77
C LYS A 47 -11.07 10.68 -4.88
N MET A 48 -9.83 10.27 -5.07
CA MET A 48 -9.43 9.33 -6.12
C MET A 48 -9.41 7.91 -5.55
N PRO A 49 -10.11 6.95 -6.17
CA PRO A 49 -9.96 5.56 -5.80
C PRO A 49 -8.59 5.06 -6.26
N VAL A 50 -7.89 4.37 -5.37
CA VAL A 50 -6.63 3.69 -5.64
C VAL A 50 -6.70 2.25 -5.14
N LEU A 51 -5.79 1.38 -5.59
CA LEU A 51 -5.79 -0.02 -5.20
C LEU A 51 -4.59 -0.33 -4.31
N GLY A 52 -4.88 -0.94 -3.16
CA GLY A 52 -3.96 -1.82 -2.46
C GLY A 52 -4.17 -3.26 -2.90
N PHE A 53 -3.31 -4.17 -2.45
CA PHE A 53 -3.36 -5.57 -2.83
C PHE A 53 -3.08 -6.48 -1.63
N ARG A 54 -3.86 -7.56 -1.53
CA ARG A 54 -3.62 -8.64 -0.58
C ARG A 54 -3.13 -9.89 -1.30
N PHE A 55 -2.06 -10.48 -0.77
CA PHE A 55 -1.40 -11.70 -1.24
C PHE A 55 -1.45 -12.72 -0.10
N GLY A 56 -2.46 -13.58 -0.05
CA GLY A 56 -2.64 -14.49 1.07
C GLY A 56 -2.75 -13.76 2.41
N ASN A 57 -1.74 -13.88 3.26
CA ASN A 57 -1.67 -13.27 4.59
C ASN A 57 -0.97 -11.90 4.63
N PHE A 58 -0.51 -11.40 3.49
CA PHE A 58 0.18 -10.12 3.34
C PHE A 58 -0.70 -9.10 2.61
N THR A 59 -0.82 -7.89 3.16
CA THR A 59 -1.52 -6.79 2.49
C THR A 59 -0.60 -5.58 2.35
N TYR A 60 -0.59 -4.98 1.16
CA TYR A 60 0.17 -3.77 0.85
C TYR A 60 -0.78 -2.66 0.37
N ILE A 61 -0.80 -1.55 1.10
CA ILE A 61 -1.60 -0.37 0.81
C ILE A 61 -0.72 0.86 0.93
N THR A 62 -0.65 1.65 -0.12
CA THR A 62 0.04 2.94 -0.09
C THR A 62 -0.85 4.02 -0.71
N ASP A 63 -0.49 5.28 -0.44
CA ASP A 63 -1.23 6.44 -0.92
C ASP A 63 -2.72 6.46 -0.52
N ALA A 64 -3.03 6.11 0.72
CA ALA A 64 -4.39 6.10 1.22
C ALA A 64 -4.59 7.08 2.38
N ASN A 65 -5.80 7.66 2.47
CA ASN A 65 -6.25 8.41 3.63
C ASN A 65 -7.60 7.91 4.16
N ARG A 66 -8.21 6.94 3.49
CA ARG A 66 -9.46 6.31 3.92
C ARG A 66 -9.60 4.92 3.32
N ILE A 67 -10.12 4.01 4.13
CA ILE A 67 -10.51 2.66 3.75
C ILE A 67 -11.98 2.50 4.17
N ASP A 68 -12.85 2.12 3.25
CA ASP A 68 -14.27 1.89 3.55
C ASP A 68 -14.45 0.56 4.29
N ASP A 69 -15.45 0.43 5.17
CA ASP A 69 -15.67 -0.73 6.05
C ASP A 69 -15.65 -2.09 5.30
N LYS A 70 -16.28 -2.15 4.13
CA LYS A 70 -16.28 -3.34 3.28
C LYS A 70 -14.89 -3.77 2.81
N GLU A 71 -13.98 -2.82 2.66
CA GLU A 71 -12.59 -3.07 2.25
C GLU A 71 -11.71 -3.42 3.45
N LEU A 72 -12.02 -2.91 4.66
CA LEU A 72 -11.40 -3.38 5.90
C LEU A 72 -11.60 -4.88 6.10
N GLU A 73 -12.77 -5.43 5.74
CA GLU A 73 -13.03 -6.88 5.79
C GLU A 73 -12.13 -7.69 4.83
N ARG A 74 -11.71 -7.10 3.71
CA ARG A 74 -10.73 -7.73 2.79
C ARG A 74 -9.31 -7.77 3.36
N ILE A 75 -8.98 -6.82 4.22
CA ILE A 75 -7.68 -6.75 4.90
C ILE A 75 -7.65 -7.66 6.13
N ARG A 76 -8.81 -7.82 6.79
CA ARG A 76 -8.95 -8.59 8.02
C ARG A 76 -8.39 -10.02 7.87
N GLY A 77 -7.61 -10.45 8.87
CA GLY A 77 -6.91 -11.73 8.84
C GLY A 77 -5.59 -11.73 8.09
N SER A 78 -5.09 -10.57 7.66
CA SER A 78 -3.70 -10.44 7.24
C SER A 78 -2.78 -10.60 8.46
N GLU A 79 -1.68 -11.33 8.29
CA GLU A 79 -0.63 -11.44 9.30
C GLU A 79 0.30 -10.24 9.27
N VAL A 80 0.50 -9.69 8.06
CA VAL A 80 1.32 -8.51 7.85
C VAL A 80 0.57 -7.49 7.00
N LEU A 81 0.59 -6.23 7.45
CA LEU A 81 0.07 -5.08 6.72
C LEU A 81 1.17 -4.05 6.49
N VAL A 82 1.40 -3.69 5.25
CA VAL A 82 2.16 -2.47 4.89
C VAL A 82 1.17 -1.36 4.58
N LEU A 83 1.28 -0.24 5.30
CA LEU A 83 0.36 0.89 5.17
C LEU A 83 1.14 2.20 5.13
N ASN A 84 0.65 3.20 4.40
CA ASN A 84 1.27 4.52 4.45
C ASN A 84 0.97 5.26 5.76
N ALA A 85 1.98 5.94 6.29
CA ALA A 85 1.87 6.86 7.42
C ALA A 85 2.74 8.10 7.16
N LEU A 86 2.15 9.13 6.57
CA LEU A 86 2.92 10.23 6.01
C LEU A 86 3.67 11.06 7.07
N ARG A 87 2.99 11.44 8.15
CA ARG A 87 3.49 12.31 9.22
C ARG A 87 2.53 12.36 10.41
N LYS A 88 2.93 13.00 11.53
CA LYS A 88 2.07 13.18 12.72
C LYS A 88 0.92 14.16 12.47
N GLN A 89 1.13 15.23 11.69
CA GLN A 89 0.11 16.25 11.42
C GLN A 89 -0.83 15.81 10.29
N LYS A 90 -2.09 16.21 10.37
CA LYS A 90 -3.13 15.86 9.40
C LYS A 90 -2.73 16.22 7.97
N HIS A 91 -3.05 15.32 7.06
CA HIS A 91 -2.89 15.49 5.62
C HIS A 91 -4.19 15.17 4.90
N ILE A 92 -4.44 15.85 3.78
CA ILE A 92 -5.73 15.75 3.06
C ILE A 92 -5.90 14.43 2.31
N SER A 93 -4.81 13.75 1.97
CA SER A 93 -4.81 12.60 1.07
C SER A 93 -4.08 11.36 1.61
N HIS A 94 -3.42 11.47 2.77
CA HIS A 94 -2.66 10.36 3.36
C HIS A 94 -3.01 10.21 4.84
N PHE A 95 -2.95 9.00 5.35
CA PHE A 95 -3.04 8.73 6.78
C PHE A 95 -1.92 9.44 7.53
N THR A 96 -2.26 9.98 8.69
CA THR A 96 -1.28 10.35 9.72
C THR A 96 -0.73 9.10 10.39
N LEU A 97 0.33 9.25 11.19
CA LEU A 97 0.86 8.17 12.00
C LEU A 97 -0.21 7.58 12.94
N GLU A 98 -0.99 8.44 13.62
CA GLU A 98 -2.04 8.04 14.54
C GLU A 98 -3.19 7.30 13.81
N GLU A 99 -3.70 7.86 12.71
CA GLU A 99 -4.75 7.22 11.90
C GLU A 99 -4.30 5.85 11.34
N ALA A 100 -3.03 5.70 10.97
CA ALA A 100 -2.49 4.41 10.53
C ALA A 100 -2.40 3.39 11.68
N ILE A 101 -2.01 3.82 12.88
CA ILE A 101 -2.01 2.98 14.09
C ILE A 101 -3.44 2.50 14.41
N GLU A 102 -4.43 3.40 14.35
CA GLU A 102 -5.84 3.05 14.59
C GLU A 102 -6.33 1.95 13.63
N VAL A 103 -6.01 2.03 12.34
CA VAL A 103 -6.35 0.99 11.36
C VAL A 103 -5.74 -0.37 11.73
N VAL A 104 -4.46 -0.39 12.12
CA VAL A 104 -3.76 -1.62 12.53
C VAL A 104 -4.40 -2.24 13.77
N GLN A 105 -4.76 -1.41 14.74
CA GLN A 105 -5.38 -1.86 16.00
C GLN A 105 -6.82 -2.35 15.79
N GLU A 106 -7.63 -1.64 15.00
CA GLU A 106 -9.00 -2.04 14.66
C GLU A 106 -9.02 -3.40 13.97
N LEU A 107 -8.13 -3.61 13.02
CA LEU A 107 -8.01 -4.86 12.27
C LEU A 107 -7.31 -5.98 13.05
N LYS A 108 -6.70 -5.66 14.20
CA LYS A 108 -5.90 -6.58 15.02
C LYS A 108 -4.79 -7.26 14.22
N ILE A 109 -4.09 -6.47 13.42
CA ILE A 109 -2.99 -6.96 12.59
C ILE A 109 -1.81 -7.38 13.48
N PRO A 110 -1.30 -8.61 13.36
CA PRO A 110 -0.19 -9.10 14.18
C PRO A 110 1.10 -8.32 13.96
N THR A 111 1.40 -7.91 12.72
CA THR A 111 2.61 -7.13 12.40
C THR A 111 2.29 -6.11 11.32
N ALA A 112 2.67 -4.86 11.53
CA ALA A 112 2.50 -3.82 10.52
C ALA A 112 3.81 -3.07 10.24
N TYR A 113 3.97 -2.64 8.99
CA TYR A 113 5.08 -1.79 8.56
C TYR A 113 4.52 -0.52 7.94
N PHE A 114 4.97 0.63 8.45
CA PHE A 114 4.58 1.90 7.86
C PHE A 114 5.59 2.35 6.80
N THR A 115 5.07 2.84 5.69
CA THR A 115 5.81 3.31 4.52
C THR A 115 5.34 4.69 4.08
N HIS A 116 5.90 5.24 3.00
CA HIS A 116 5.51 6.53 2.42
C HIS A 116 5.64 7.71 3.41
N MET A 117 6.63 7.62 4.29
CA MET A 117 6.89 8.62 5.33
C MET A 117 7.59 9.85 4.75
N SER A 118 7.11 11.03 5.12
CA SER A 118 7.82 12.28 4.81
C SER A 118 8.88 12.58 5.87
N HIS A 119 9.82 13.47 5.54
CA HIS A 119 10.82 13.96 6.50
C HIS A 119 10.18 14.65 7.74
N GLN A 120 8.90 15.01 7.68
CA GLN A 120 8.17 15.67 8.77
C GLN A 120 7.68 14.68 9.83
N ILE A 121 7.80 13.38 9.63
CA ILE A 121 7.40 12.39 10.65
C ILE A 121 8.35 12.43 11.86
N GLY A 122 9.64 12.69 11.62
CA GLY A 122 10.72 12.71 12.62
C GLY A 122 11.88 11.79 12.24
N LEU A 123 12.79 11.58 13.17
CA LEU A 123 13.90 10.64 12.98
C LEU A 123 13.39 9.20 13.15
N HIS A 124 13.80 8.31 12.25
CA HIS A 124 13.34 6.91 12.24
C HIS A 124 13.46 6.23 13.60
N ALA A 125 14.62 6.29 14.25
CA ALA A 125 14.85 5.62 15.53
C ALA A 125 14.00 6.19 16.68
N GLU A 126 13.67 7.48 16.65
CA GLU A 126 12.81 8.12 17.66
C GLU A 126 11.36 7.68 17.49
N ILE A 127 10.87 7.71 16.24
CA ILE A 127 9.50 7.32 15.95
C ILE A 127 9.30 5.83 16.19
N GLU A 128 10.24 4.97 15.74
CA GLU A 128 10.20 3.52 15.98
C GLU A 128 10.07 3.20 17.48
N ALA A 129 10.76 3.94 18.35
CA ALA A 129 10.70 3.75 19.80
C ALA A 129 9.36 4.20 20.44
N GLU A 130 8.57 5.01 19.73
CA GLU A 130 7.24 5.46 20.20
C GLU A 130 6.10 4.53 19.74
N LEU A 131 6.35 3.63 18.76
CA LEU A 131 5.33 2.76 18.19
C LEU A 131 4.98 1.59 19.11
N PRO A 132 3.76 1.03 19.00
CA PRO A 132 3.41 -0.25 19.58
C PRO A 132 4.33 -1.38 19.08
N ASP A 133 4.59 -2.40 19.92
CA ASP A 133 5.54 -3.49 19.66
C ASP A 133 5.33 -4.25 18.34
N ASN A 134 4.10 -4.23 17.81
CA ASN A 134 3.73 -4.90 16.55
C ASN A 134 3.73 -3.99 15.33
N ILE A 135 4.15 -2.74 15.47
CA ILE A 135 4.18 -1.75 14.38
C ILE A 135 5.61 -1.23 14.21
N HIS A 136 6.08 -1.22 12.98
CA HIS A 136 7.45 -0.83 12.63
C HIS A 136 7.46 0.18 11.50
N LEU A 137 8.52 0.96 11.39
CA LEU A 137 8.78 1.77 10.21
C LEU A 137 9.55 0.96 9.16
N ALA A 138 9.07 0.95 7.92
CA ALA A 138 9.82 0.36 6.82
C ALA A 138 11.10 1.17 6.51
N TYR A 139 12.11 0.50 5.99
CA TYR A 139 13.37 1.10 5.57
C TYR A 139 13.89 0.44 4.28
N ASP A 140 14.77 1.12 3.57
CA ASP A 140 15.36 0.61 2.33
C ASP A 140 16.17 -0.66 2.59
N GLY A 141 15.86 -1.72 1.87
CA GLY A 141 16.48 -3.03 2.06
C GLY A 141 15.78 -3.93 3.08
N LEU A 142 14.62 -3.54 3.62
CA LEU A 142 13.79 -4.42 4.45
C LEU A 142 13.31 -5.61 3.60
N GLU A 143 13.61 -6.81 4.05
CA GLU A 143 13.13 -8.06 3.46
C GLU A 143 12.17 -8.75 4.44
N LEU A 144 11.04 -9.21 3.93
CA LEU A 144 10.02 -9.91 4.69
C LEU A 144 9.74 -11.27 4.04
N ASP A 145 9.93 -12.36 4.80
CA ASP A 145 9.64 -13.71 4.33
C ASP A 145 8.20 -14.11 4.73
N PHE A 146 7.42 -14.52 3.75
CA PHE A 146 6.06 -15.04 3.95
C PHE A 146 6.00 -16.52 3.61
N LYS A 147 5.29 -17.29 4.41
CA LYS A 147 5.00 -18.70 4.15
C LYS A 147 3.62 -18.88 3.56
#